data_899e5fac5c49e11ed6703170ebce690e
#
_entry.id   899e5fac5c49e11ed6703170ebce690e
#
_cell.length_a   1.000
_cell.length_b   1.000
_cell.length_c   1.000
_cell.angle_alpha   90.00
_cell.angle_beta   90.00
_cell.angle_gamma   90.00
#
_symmetry.space_group_name_H-M   'P 1'
#
loop_
_entity.id
_entity.type
_entity.pdbx_description
1 polymer ?
#
loop_
_entity_poly.entity_id
_entity_poly.type
_entity_poly.pdbx_seq_one_letter_code
_entity_poly.pdbx_strand_id
1 'polypeptide(L)'
;MEAGADQRALFRRWPAGVSVVVAEVDGRHAGLSISALISLSLEPPLIGVAVARAAALHELLVDAGEWGVSLLAGDQENVAQHFARGVPPIAMWDGIEVRDDDPRLLTGAAGWLVARTVDRIAVGDHSLFVGAIERLEDGHAASSLVHVHGGYRAL
;
A
#
# COMPACT_ATOMS: atom_id res chain seq x y z
N MET A 1 21.07 -5.14 -22.58
CA MET A 1 20.09 -4.27 -21.89
C MET A 1 19.11 -5.16 -21.14
N GLU A 2 19.07 -5.05 -19.85
CA GLU A 2 18.07 -5.75 -19.05
C GLU A 2 16.83 -4.85 -18.95
N ALA A 3 15.79 -5.19 -19.69
CA ALA A 3 14.58 -4.38 -19.81
C ALA A 3 13.97 -3.99 -18.43
N GLY A 4 14.03 -4.89 -17.45
CA GLY A 4 13.54 -4.60 -16.10
C GLY A 4 14.39 -3.57 -15.33
N ALA A 5 15.71 -3.56 -15.53
CA ALA A 5 16.60 -2.58 -14.90
C ALA A 5 16.39 -1.19 -15.51
N ASP A 6 16.26 -1.12 -16.82
CA ASP A 6 16.02 0.14 -17.55
C ASP A 6 14.64 0.71 -17.21
N GLN A 7 13.63 -0.13 -17.13
CA GLN A 7 12.29 0.27 -16.70
C GLN A 7 12.34 0.86 -15.28
N ARG A 8 12.99 0.17 -14.34
CA ARG A 8 13.12 0.65 -12.96
C ARG A 8 13.85 1.98 -12.88
N ALA A 9 14.91 2.15 -13.65
CA ALA A 9 15.67 3.41 -13.69
C ALA A 9 14.84 4.58 -14.23
N LEU A 10 14.03 4.33 -15.26
CA LEU A 10 13.14 5.34 -15.82
C LEU A 10 12.02 5.70 -14.83
N PHE A 11 11.37 4.70 -14.23
CA PHE A 11 10.26 4.94 -13.31
C PHE A 11 10.67 5.61 -12.00
N ARG A 12 11.94 5.63 -11.65
CA ARG A 12 12.44 6.48 -10.54
C ARG A 12 12.18 7.97 -10.77
N ARG A 13 12.01 8.39 -12.01
CA ARG A 13 11.67 9.77 -12.37
C ARG A 13 10.18 10.08 -12.28
N TRP A 14 9.36 9.05 -12.13
CA TRP A 14 7.90 9.17 -12.05
C TRP A 14 7.49 9.31 -10.59
N PRO A 15 7.03 10.49 -10.15
CA PRO A 15 6.59 10.69 -8.78
C PRO A 15 5.35 9.83 -8.51
N ALA A 16 5.35 9.12 -7.41
CA ALA A 16 4.21 8.32 -6.99
C ALA A 16 3.90 8.57 -5.52
N GLY A 17 2.62 8.67 -5.18
CA GLY A 17 2.18 8.65 -3.81
C GLY A 17 2.58 7.35 -3.13
N VAL A 18 2.80 7.40 -1.83
CA VAL A 18 3.18 6.22 -1.03
C VAL A 18 2.03 5.84 -0.12
N SER A 19 1.65 4.57 -0.16
CA SER A 19 0.66 4.00 0.74
C SER A 19 1.20 2.74 1.41
N VAL A 20 0.59 2.36 2.53
CA VAL A 20 0.79 1.04 3.14
C VAL A 20 -0.53 0.28 3.04
N VAL A 21 -0.47 -0.88 2.43
CA VAL A 21 -1.60 -1.81 2.33
C VAL A 21 -1.41 -2.90 3.37
N VAL A 22 -2.44 -3.16 4.16
CA VAL A 22 -2.43 -4.18 5.22
C VAL A 22 -3.61 -5.13 5.02
N ALA A 23 -3.31 -6.41 5.09
CA ALA A 23 -4.30 -7.47 5.14
C ALA A 23 -4.13 -8.33 6.38
N GLU A 24 -5.23 -8.86 6.88
CA GLU A 24 -5.28 -9.78 8.02
C GLU A 24 -6.12 -10.99 7.66
N VAL A 25 -5.60 -12.18 7.94
CA VAL A 25 -6.30 -13.45 7.79
C VAL A 25 -5.97 -14.35 8.98
N ASP A 26 -6.97 -14.76 9.75
CA ASP A 26 -6.82 -15.68 10.88
C ASP A 26 -5.72 -15.27 11.88
N GLY A 27 -5.68 -13.97 12.21
CA GLY A 27 -4.69 -13.40 13.13
C GLY A 27 -3.30 -13.16 12.52
N ARG A 28 -3.07 -13.52 11.26
CA ARG A 28 -1.85 -13.18 10.53
C ARG A 28 -2.02 -11.82 9.84
N HIS A 29 -1.05 -10.95 10.03
CA HIS A 29 -1.03 -9.61 9.45
C HIS A 29 0.17 -9.47 8.52
N ALA A 30 -0.02 -8.85 7.38
CA ALA A 30 1.07 -8.40 6.52
C ALA A 30 0.79 -7.00 6.00
N GLY A 31 1.83 -6.20 5.92
CA GLY A 31 1.81 -4.86 5.37
C GLY A 31 2.93 -4.66 4.38
N LEU A 32 2.70 -3.82 3.39
CA LEU A 32 3.69 -3.50 2.37
C LEU A 32 3.50 -2.05 1.92
N SER A 33 4.62 -1.32 1.81
CA SER A 33 4.64 -0.01 1.18
C SER A 33 4.44 -0.17 -0.33
N ILE A 34 3.44 0.51 -0.85
CA ILE A 34 3.03 0.42 -2.25
C ILE A 34 2.96 1.81 -2.87
N SER A 35 3.60 1.99 -4.01
CA SER A 35 3.41 3.15 -4.90
C SER A 35 2.48 2.84 -6.07
N ALA A 36 2.19 1.57 -6.32
CA ALA A 36 1.30 1.11 -7.39
C ALA A 36 -0.17 1.03 -6.92
N LEU A 37 -0.67 2.13 -6.37
CA LEU A 37 -2.08 2.34 -6.03
C LEU A 37 -2.73 3.19 -7.12
N ILE A 38 -3.86 2.72 -7.64
CA ILE A 38 -4.53 3.35 -8.79
C ILE A 38 -5.99 3.59 -8.44
N SER A 39 -6.48 4.81 -8.71
CA SER A 39 -7.92 5.08 -8.78
C SER A 39 -8.44 4.58 -10.12
N LEU A 40 -9.22 3.52 -10.12
CA LEU A 40 -9.67 2.85 -11.35
C LEU A 40 -11.04 3.33 -11.82
N SER A 41 -11.97 3.57 -10.91
CA SER A 41 -13.34 3.92 -11.25
C SER A 41 -13.97 4.73 -10.13
N LEU A 42 -14.85 5.65 -10.51
CA LEU A 42 -15.62 6.44 -9.54
C LEU A 42 -17.03 5.89 -9.36
N GLU A 43 -17.55 5.21 -10.37
CA GLU A 43 -18.91 4.62 -10.30
C GLU A 43 -18.93 3.27 -11.03
N PRO A 44 -18.85 2.16 -10.27
CA PRO A 44 -18.65 2.08 -8.83
C PRO A 44 -17.24 2.56 -8.41
N PRO A 45 -17.04 2.93 -7.12
CA PRO A 45 -15.73 3.37 -6.65
C PRO A 45 -14.77 2.18 -6.51
N LEU A 46 -13.80 2.09 -7.40
CA LEU A 46 -12.81 1.00 -7.47
C LEU A 46 -11.40 1.55 -7.41
N ILE A 47 -10.56 0.82 -6.71
CA ILE A 47 -9.11 1.03 -6.70
C ILE A 47 -8.39 -0.24 -7.15
N GLY A 48 -7.14 -0.08 -7.56
CA GLY A 48 -6.24 -1.19 -7.84
C GLY A 48 -4.94 -1.07 -7.08
N VAL A 49 -4.44 -2.19 -6.57
CA VAL A 49 -3.08 -2.29 -6.02
C VAL A 49 -2.35 -3.43 -6.71
N ALA A 50 -1.16 -3.15 -7.23
CA ALA A 50 -0.30 -4.18 -7.82
C ALA A 50 0.69 -4.66 -6.76
N VAL A 51 0.67 -5.96 -6.49
CA VAL A 51 1.48 -6.60 -5.44
C VAL A 51 2.27 -7.75 -6.06
N ALA A 52 3.58 -7.79 -5.79
CA ALA A 52 4.43 -8.88 -6.23
C ALA A 52 3.95 -10.22 -5.66
N ARG A 53 3.88 -11.24 -6.50
CA ARG A 53 3.43 -12.57 -6.07
C ARG A 53 4.34 -13.20 -5.01
N ALA A 54 5.60 -12.79 -4.95
CA ALA A 54 6.54 -13.24 -3.93
C ALA A 54 6.39 -12.55 -2.58
N ALA A 55 5.59 -11.48 -2.47
CA ALA A 55 5.39 -10.75 -1.22
C ALA A 55 4.44 -11.49 -0.28
N ALA A 56 4.73 -11.46 1.02
CA ALA A 56 3.86 -12.05 2.04
C ALA A 56 2.44 -11.45 2.03
N LEU A 57 2.33 -10.15 1.75
CA LEU A 57 1.04 -9.48 1.61
C LEU A 57 0.18 -10.12 0.50
N HIS A 58 0.79 -10.52 -0.62
CA HIS A 58 0.06 -11.15 -1.72
C HIS A 58 -0.68 -12.41 -1.25
N GLU A 59 -0.02 -13.25 -0.50
CA GLU A 59 -0.61 -14.48 0.03
C GLU A 59 -1.83 -14.17 0.90
N LEU A 60 -1.74 -13.17 1.77
CA LEU A 60 -2.87 -12.78 2.62
C LEU A 60 -4.00 -12.11 1.82
N LEU A 61 -3.67 -11.28 0.83
CA LEU A 61 -4.69 -10.62 0.00
C LEU A 61 -5.53 -11.61 -0.81
N VAL A 62 -4.97 -12.75 -1.18
CA VAL A 62 -5.72 -13.80 -1.88
C VAL A 62 -6.91 -14.30 -1.03
N ASP A 63 -6.70 -14.41 0.28
CA ASP A 63 -7.70 -14.95 1.20
C ASP A 63 -8.47 -13.88 1.97
N ALA A 64 -7.92 -12.66 2.08
CA ALA A 64 -8.58 -11.55 2.76
C ALA A 64 -9.75 -11.03 1.93
N GLY A 65 -10.92 -10.95 2.53
CA GLY A 65 -12.07 -10.30 1.90
C GLY A 65 -11.87 -8.79 1.80
N GLU A 66 -11.47 -8.19 2.92
CA GLU A 66 -11.20 -6.76 3.03
C GLU A 66 -9.73 -6.49 3.36
N TRP A 67 -9.26 -5.32 3.00
CA TRP A 67 -7.91 -4.84 3.31
C TRP A 67 -7.90 -3.33 3.49
N GLY A 68 -6.96 -2.86 4.30
CA GLY A 68 -6.81 -1.44 4.61
C GLY A 68 -5.71 -0.80 3.80
N VAL A 69 -5.87 0.48 3.48
CA VAL A 69 -4.87 1.32 2.83
C VAL A 69 -4.73 2.60 3.63
N SER A 70 -3.50 2.91 4.01
CA SER A 70 -3.14 4.18 4.62
C SER A 70 -2.32 4.99 3.61
N LEU A 71 -2.85 6.13 3.20
CA LEU A 71 -2.14 7.09 2.34
C LEU A 71 -1.17 7.86 3.24
N LEU A 72 0.13 7.68 3.06
CA LEU A 72 1.10 8.21 4.01
C LEU A 72 1.20 9.74 3.95
N ALA A 73 1.29 10.34 5.13
CA ALA A 73 1.57 11.76 5.30
C ALA A 73 3.06 12.05 5.08
N GLY A 74 3.39 13.30 4.80
CA GLY A 74 4.75 13.72 4.47
C GLY A 74 5.79 13.45 5.56
N ASP A 75 5.37 13.31 6.82
CA ASP A 75 6.25 12.99 7.96
C ASP A 75 6.40 11.48 8.23
N GLN A 76 5.86 10.64 7.36
CA GLN A 76 5.85 9.18 7.54
C GLN A 76 6.88 8.44 6.67
N GLU A 77 7.99 9.07 6.33
CA GLU A 77 9.06 8.42 5.58
C GLU A 77 9.58 7.16 6.27
N ASN A 78 9.75 7.21 7.60
CA ASN A 78 10.22 6.05 8.38
C ASN A 78 9.23 4.88 8.31
N VAL A 79 7.93 5.16 8.29
CA VAL A 79 6.89 4.15 8.11
C VAL A 79 6.98 3.52 6.73
N ALA A 80 7.14 4.34 5.69
CA ALA A 80 7.31 3.87 4.31
C ALA A 80 8.52 2.95 4.18
N GLN A 81 9.66 3.34 4.74
CA GLN A 81 10.89 2.55 4.72
C GLN A 81 10.74 1.24 5.48
N HIS A 82 10.05 1.26 6.62
CA HIS A 82 9.79 0.08 7.44
C HIS A 82 9.06 -1.01 6.63
N PHE A 83 7.96 -0.66 5.98
CA PHE A 83 7.17 -1.61 5.20
C PHE A 83 7.76 -1.93 3.81
N ALA A 84 8.74 -1.18 3.34
CA ALA A 84 9.43 -1.45 2.08
C ALA A 84 10.53 -2.51 2.19
N ARG A 85 11.01 -2.83 3.39
CA ARG A 85 12.22 -3.63 3.61
C ARG A 85 11.97 -5.13 3.82
N GLY A 86 10.77 -5.63 3.63
CA GLY A 86 10.50 -7.04 3.89
C GLY A 86 10.82 -7.43 5.33
N VAL A 87 10.37 -6.65 6.29
CA VAL A 87 10.57 -6.88 7.72
C VAL A 87 10.01 -8.25 8.10
N PRO A 88 10.73 -9.05 8.92
CA PRO A 88 10.18 -10.32 9.40
C PRO A 88 8.85 -10.13 10.12
N PRO A 89 7.88 -11.05 9.98
CA PRO A 89 6.56 -10.93 10.59
C PRO A 89 6.56 -10.60 12.08
N ILE A 90 7.53 -11.14 12.82
CA ILE A 90 7.66 -10.90 14.26
C ILE A 90 7.99 -9.44 14.61
N ALA A 91 8.66 -8.72 13.71
CA ALA A 91 9.09 -7.33 13.92
C ALA A 91 8.27 -6.33 13.09
N MET A 92 7.32 -6.79 12.30
CA MET A 92 6.60 -5.94 11.34
C MET A 92 5.85 -4.80 12.02
N TRP A 93 5.36 -5.02 13.22
CA TRP A 93 4.55 -4.04 13.95
C TRP A 93 5.30 -3.31 15.06
N ASP A 94 6.61 -3.58 15.22
CA ASP A 94 7.44 -2.89 16.21
C ASP A 94 7.56 -1.40 15.89
N GLY A 95 7.12 -0.55 16.83
CA GLY A 95 7.14 0.90 16.65
C GLY A 95 6.10 1.44 15.67
N ILE A 96 5.18 0.60 15.20
CA ILE A 96 4.10 1.01 14.28
C ILE A 96 2.83 1.23 15.09
N GLU A 97 2.28 2.42 14.97
CA GLU A 97 0.99 2.75 15.58
C GLU A 97 -0.15 2.50 14.60
N VAL A 98 -1.10 1.71 15.01
CA VAL A 98 -2.31 1.42 14.26
C VAL A 98 -3.51 2.09 14.92
N ARG A 99 -4.57 2.29 14.16
CA ARG A 99 -5.81 2.88 14.68
C ARG A 99 -6.54 1.88 15.59
N ASP A 100 -7.13 2.40 16.64
CA ASP A 100 -7.90 1.58 17.61
C ASP A 100 -9.16 0.96 16.98
N ASP A 101 -9.76 1.68 16.02
CA ASP A 101 -10.99 1.24 15.34
C ASP A 101 -10.74 0.22 14.23
N ASP A 102 -9.53 0.19 13.67
CA ASP A 102 -9.15 -0.76 12.62
C ASP A 102 -7.63 -0.94 12.57
N PRO A 103 -7.10 -2.08 13.04
CA PRO A 103 -5.66 -2.31 13.08
C PRO A 103 -5.00 -2.49 11.71
N ARG A 104 -5.78 -2.53 10.62
CA ARG A 104 -5.25 -2.50 9.25
C ARG A 104 -4.88 -1.09 8.79
N LEU A 105 -5.23 -0.07 9.56
CA LEU A 105 -5.02 1.34 9.24
C LEU A 105 -4.00 1.95 10.20
N LEU A 106 -3.04 2.68 9.66
CA LEU A 106 -1.96 3.30 10.43
C LEU A 106 -2.36 4.68 10.92
N THR A 107 -2.02 5.03 12.16
CA THR A 107 -2.25 6.39 12.68
C THR A 107 -1.41 7.42 11.93
N GLY A 108 -1.90 8.65 11.88
CA GLY A 108 -1.16 9.79 11.33
C GLY A 108 -1.09 9.87 9.80
N ALA A 109 -1.78 9.00 9.09
CA ALA A 109 -1.80 9.04 7.63
C ALA A 109 -2.57 10.24 7.07
N ALA A 110 -2.29 10.59 5.82
CA ALA A 110 -3.01 11.66 5.11
C ALA A 110 -4.47 11.28 4.80
N GLY A 111 -4.76 9.99 4.76
CA GLY A 111 -6.10 9.46 4.58
C GLY A 111 -6.11 7.96 4.61
N TRP A 112 -7.30 7.39 4.74
CA TRP A 112 -7.49 5.94 4.82
C TRP A 112 -8.63 5.48 3.94
N LEU A 113 -8.51 4.24 3.49
CA LEU A 113 -9.63 3.55 2.88
C LEU A 113 -9.59 2.06 3.23
N VAL A 114 -10.76 1.45 3.22
CA VAL A 114 -10.94 0.01 3.31
C VAL A 114 -11.61 -0.44 2.03
N ALA A 115 -11.06 -1.45 1.41
CA ALA A 115 -11.56 -2.00 0.17
C ALA A 115 -11.82 -3.51 0.30
N ARG A 116 -12.77 -3.99 -0.48
CA ARG A 116 -13.05 -5.42 -0.61
C ARG A 116 -12.68 -5.87 -2.01
N THR A 117 -11.89 -6.92 -2.10
CA THR A 117 -11.50 -7.48 -3.41
C THR A 117 -12.70 -7.92 -4.22
N VAL A 118 -12.81 -7.40 -5.44
CA VAL A 118 -13.84 -7.79 -6.42
C VAL A 118 -13.26 -8.50 -7.62
N ASP A 119 -11.95 -8.35 -7.87
CA ASP A 119 -11.25 -9.04 -8.95
C ASP A 119 -9.75 -9.12 -8.65
N ARG A 120 -9.09 -10.09 -9.25
CA ARG A 120 -7.64 -10.26 -9.18
C ARG A 120 -7.12 -10.67 -10.56
N ILE A 121 -6.18 -9.89 -11.07
CA ILE A 121 -5.64 -10.05 -12.42
C ILE A 121 -4.15 -10.34 -12.33
N ALA A 122 -3.70 -11.44 -12.94
CA ALA A 122 -2.28 -11.73 -13.05
C ALA A 122 -1.62 -10.79 -14.06
N VAL A 123 -0.57 -10.10 -13.64
CA VAL A 123 0.18 -9.15 -14.48
C VAL A 123 1.68 -9.39 -14.28
N GLY A 124 2.29 -10.18 -15.16
CA GLY A 124 3.70 -10.52 -15.05
C GLY A 124 4.04 -11.21 -13.72
N ASP A 125 4.98 -10.65 -12.96
CA ASP A 125 5.37 -11.14 -11.62
C ASP A 125 4.53 -10.55 -10.48
N HIS A 126 3.48 -9.79 -10.81
CA HIS A 126 2.54 -9.16 -9.87
C HIS A 126 1.13 -9.71 -10.07
N SER A 127 0.27 -9.42 -9.12
CA SER A 127 -1.18 -9.46 -9.30
C SER A 127 -1.74 -8.07 -9.03
N LEU A 128 -2.70 -7.66 -9.86
CA LEU A 128 -3.51 -6.48 -9.63
C LEU A 128 -4.76 -6.90 -8.86
N PHE A 129 -4.86 -6.44 -7.61
CA PHE A 129 -6.07 -6.62 -6.82
C PHE A 129 -6.98 -5.41 -7.05
N VAL A 130 -8.16 -5.67 -7.53
CA VAL A 130 -9.21 -4.64 -7.73
C VAL A 130 -10.12 -4.67 -6.53
N GLY A 131 -10.24 -3.56 -5.84
CA GLY A 131 -11.04 -3.43 -4.64
C GLY A 131 -12.17 -2.42 -4.80
N ALA A 132 -13.37 -2.80 -4.35
CA ALA A 132 -14.46 -1.86 -4.16
C ALA A 132 -14.25 -1.11 -2.84
N ILE A 133 -14.28 0.21 -2.89
CA ILE A 133 -14.11 1.04 -1.68
C ILE A 133 -15.37 0.93 -0.84
N GLU A 134 -15.21 0.49 0.40
CA GLU A 134 -16.30 0.37 1.37
C GLU A 134 -16.29 1.51 2.41
N ARG A 135 -15.12 2.05 2.69
CA ARG A 135 -14.94 3.17 3.63
C ARG A 135 -13.77 4.03 3.17
N LEU A 136 -13.89 5.33 3.31
CA LEU A 136 -12.80 6.26 3.11
C LEU A 136 -12.88 7.40 4.15
N GLU A 137 -11.74 7.96 4.50
CA GLU A 137 -11.64 9.00 5.52
C GLU A 137 -10.44 9.89 5.24
N ASP A 138 -10.63 11.19 5.34
CA ASP A 138 -9.55 12.19 5.24
C ASP A 138 -8.81 12.28 6.58
N GLY A 139 -7.49 12.22 6.55
CA GLY A 139 -6.64 12.36 7.74
C GLY A 139 -6.26 13.80 8.08
N HIS A 140 -6.61 14.76 7.22
CA HIS A 140 -6.32 16.19 7.40
C HIS A 140 -4.82 16.52 7.55
N ALA A 141 -3.92 15.66 7.03
CA ALA A 141 -2.49 15.93 7.05
C ALA A 141 -2.15 17.14 6.17
N ALA A 142 -1.16 17.92 6.60
CA ALA A 142 -0.71 19.10 5.86
C ALA A 142 0.03 18.76 4.54
N SER A 143 0.58 17.55 4.44
CA SER A 143 1.34 17.10 3.28
C SER A 143 1.17 15.61 3.06
N SER A 144 1.46 15.16 1.85
CA SER A 144 1.46 13.75 1.45
C SER A 144 2.89 13.28 1.16
N LEU A 145 3.14 11.99 1.35
CA LEU A 145 4.44 11.40 1.06
C LEU A 145 4.50 10.95 -0.40
N VAL A 146 5.58 11.31 -1.07
CA VAL A 146 5.84 10.95 -2.47
C VAL A 146 7.19 10.26 -2.58
N HIS A 147 7.27 9.23 -3.39
CA HIS A 147 8.50 8.55 -3.77
C HIS A 147 8.92 9.01 -5.17
N VAL A 148 10.14 9.53 -5.29
CA VAL A 148 10.71 10.00 -6.56
C VAL A 148 12.23 9.99 -6.49
N HIS A 149 12.90 9.70 -7.60
CA HIS A 149 14.37 9.62 -7.69
C HIS A 149 15.02 8.69 -6.66
N GLY A 150 14.32 7.61 -6.28
CA GLY A 150 14.81 6.66 -5.29
C GLY A 150 14.74 7.12 -3.84
N GLY A 151 14.04 8.21 -3.56
CA GLY A 151 13.86 8.77 -2.21
C GLY A 151 12.45 9.25 -1.96
N TYR A 152 12.25 9.84 -0.80
CA TYR A 152 10.94 10.34 -0.37
C TYR A 152 10.94 11.86 -0.29
N ARG A 153 9.78 12.45 -0.55
CA ARG A 153 9.51 13.89 -0.44
C ARG A 153 8.14 14.11 0.18
N ALA A 154 8.03 15.16 0.99
CA ALA A 154 6.75 15.67 1.46
C ALA A 154 6.24 16.74 0.48
N LEU A 155 5.01 16.60 0.03
CA LEU A 155 4.34 17.58 -0.84
C LEU A 155 3.03 18.03 -0.25
#